data_f9acb7b8477ee0daa26d424c98359f13
#
_entry.id   f9acb7b8477ee0daa26d424c98359f13
#
_cell.length_a   1.000
_cell.length_b   1.000
_cell.length_c   1.000
_cell.angle_alpha   90.00
_cell.angle_beta   90.00
_cell.angle_gamma   90.00
#
_symmetry.space_group_name_H-M   'P 1'
#
loop_
_entity.id
_entity.type
_entity.pdbx_description
1 polymer ?
#
loop_
_entity_poly.entity_id
_entity_poly.type
_entity_poly.pdbx_seq_one_letter_code
_entity_poly.pdbx_strand_id
1 'polypeptide(L)'
;VVKLTITLSLHTIMQRPPLRQAKTIDNVFNSAYWHLGQQDFTINEIRNKLERKTDNQQWIDTVLARLIEGGYVKQDVDFAIRYCELAFSNEIGAGAIKRKLQQRGIAMADIDSAIEHVMHAQNVDPLDMASARLQSKFEHFDATSKEKVYAQMTTKGFSRAEIDHALAQHPERDSLRSKLAIKADKADLSKEIIKLFNKGKGKTLILQELKQRLIDVTEFEDTVYQLSLSDDIDFYQSCKNELAKKRYNLADYKEKSKAYAYLSRKGFSSDEIKEAMVIEDE
;
A
#
# COMPACT_ATOMS: atom_id res chain seq x y z
N VAL A 1 7.59 -49.39 -4.27
CA VAL A 1 6.92 -48.67 -3.16
C VAL A 1 8.02 -48.11 -2.25
N VAL A 2 8.42 -46.87 -2.43
CA VAL A 2 9.41 -46.18 -1.58
C VAL A 2 8.65 -45.12 -0.80
N LYS A 3 8.53 -45.30 0.52
CA LYS A 3 7.99 -44.33 1.46
C LYS A 3 9.04 -43.24 1.69
N LEU A 4 8.77 -42.03 1.18
CA LEU A 4 9.51 -40.83 1.59
C LEU A 4 8.97 -40.37 2.97
N THR A 5 9.79 -40.53 3.97
CA THR A 5 9.57 -40.01 5.33
C THR A 5 10.03 -38.54 5.33
N ILE A 6 9.08 -37.63 5.34
CA ILE A 6 9.37 -36.18 5.51
C ILE A 6 9.63 -35.96 7.00
N THR A 7 10.90 -35.76 7.35
CA THR A 7 11.32 -35.32 8.69
C THR A 7 11.04 -33.81 8.78
N LEU A 8 9.95 -33.44 9.45
CA LEU A 8 9.71 -32.07 9.90
C LEU A 8 10.77 -31.68 10.93
N SER A 9 11.71 -30.86 10.50
CA SER A 9 12.65 -30.19 11.39
C SER A 9 11.88 -29.17 12.22
N LEU A 10 11.57 -29.52 13.46
CA LEU A 10 11.09 -28.59 14.48
C LEU A 10 12.17 -27.55 14.73
N HIS A 11 11.97 -26.34 14.17
CA HIS A 11 12.73 -25.18 14.59
C HIS A 11 12.45 -24.95 16.08
N THR A 12 13.38 -25.37 16.89
CA THR A 12 13.42 -25.03 18.32
C THR A 12 13.49 -23.51 18.41
N ILE A 13 12.34 -22.89 18.71
CA ILE A 13 12.28 -21.49 19.11
C ILE A 13 13.16 -21.41 20.36
N MET A 14 14.36 -20.85 20.24
CA MET A 14 15.20 -20.53 21.38
C MET A 14 14.41 -19.58 22.27
N GLN A 15 13.71 -20.11 23.25
CA GLN A 15 13.11 -19.32 24.32
C GLN A 15 14.26 -18.61 25.04
N ARG A 16 14.30 -17.28 24.92
CA ARG A 16 15.24 -16.49 25.72
C ARG A 16 15.02 -16.85 27.19
N PRO A 17 16.08 -17.12 27.97
CA PRO A 17 15.92 -17.46 29.36
C PRO A 17 15.10 -16.38 30.06
N PRO A 18 14.19 -16.76 31.02
CA PRO A 18 13.37 -15.80 31.72
C PRO A 18 14.25 -14.76 32.39
N LEU A 19 13.90 -13.49 32.23
CA LEU A 19 14.64 -12.37 32.81
C LEU A 19 14.69 -12.56 34.33
N ARG A 20 15.90 -12.48 34.89
CA ARG A 20 16.10 -12.60 36.34
C ARG A 20 15.38 -11.47 37.05
N GLN A 21 14.39 -11.79 37.89
CA GLN A 21 13.62 -10.84 38.68
C GLN A 21 14.49 -10.06 39.66
N ALA A 22 14.18 -8.75 39.82
CA ALA A 22 14.87 -7.90 40.78
C ALA A 22 14.53 -8.29 42.20
N LYS A 23 15.53 -8.42 43.07
CA LYS A 23 15.36 -8.73 44.50
C LYS A 23 15.35 -7.47 45.37
N THR A 24 15.86 -6.37 44.88
CA THR A 24 15.95 -5.06 45.54
C THR A 24 15.67 -3.94 44.56
N ILE A 25 15.28 -2.78 45.09
CA ILE A 25 15.09 -1.58 44.28
C ILE A 25 16.38 -1.16 43.51
N ASP A 26 17.56 -1.41 44.10
CA ASP A 26 18.85 -1.13 43.44
C ASP A 26 19.04 -1.94 42.19
N ASN A 27 18.54 -3.20 42.16
CA ASN A 27 18.56 -4.00 40.93
C ASN A 27 17.68 -3.39 39.84
N VAL A 28 16.59 -2.70 40.21
CA VAL A 28 15.72 -1.98 39.25
C VAL A 28 16.44 -0.72 38.74
N PHE A 29 17.10 0.06 39.62
CA PHE A 29 17.94 1.19 39.22
C PHE A 29 19.06 0.78 38.28
N ASN A 30 19.81 -0.25 38.60
CA ASN A 30 20.90 -0.74 37.76
C ASN A 30 20.40 -1.18 36.38
N SER A 31 19.22 -1.79 36.32
CA SER A 31 18.56 -2.16 35.06
C SER A 31 18.20 -0.93 34.23
N ALA A 32 17.66 0.11 34.89
CA ALA A 32 17.31 1.37 34.22
C ALA A 32 18.54 2.07 33.63
N TYR A 33 19.60 2.23 34.44
CA TYR A 33 20.86 2.84 34.00
C TYR A 33 21.51 2.08 32.84
N TRP A 34 21.46 0.73 32.88
CA TRP A 34 21.98 -0.08 31.79
C TRP A 34 21.21 0.18 30.48
N HIS A 35 19.89 0.29 30.53
CA HIS A 35 19.09 0.62 29.36
C HIS A 35 19.41 2.02 28.85
N LEU A 36 19.41 3.04 29.72
CA LEU A 36 19.69 4.43 29.36
C LEU A 36 21.09 4.64 28.78
N GLY A 37 22.04 3.78 29.15
CA GLY A 37 23.38 3.77 28.52
C GLY A 37 23.40 3.28 27.08
N GLN A 38 22.31 2.66 26.57
CA GLN A 38 22.23 2.19 25.19
C GLN A 38 21.62 3.23 24.23
N GLN A 39 20.59 3.92 24.67
CA GLN A 39 19.88 4.94 23.88
C GLN A 39 18.93 5.77 24.76
N ASP A 40 18.43 6.86 24.21
CA ASP A 40 17.37 7.65 24.84
C ASP A 40 16.01 6.91 24.76
N PHE A 41 15.34 6.79 25.92
CA PHE A 41 14.04 6.19 26.06
C PHE A 41 13.02 7.19 26.59
N THR A 42 11.75 7.02 26.20
CA THR A 42 10.62 7.71 26.82
C THR A 42 10.32 7.13 28.21
N ILE A 43 9.56 7.87 29.02
CA ILE A 43 9.12 7.42 30.35
C ILE A 43 8.39 6.07 30.21
N ASN A 44 7.49 5.95 29.24
CA ASN A 44 6.74 4.72 28.99
C ASN A 44 7.64 3.55 28.56
N GLU A 45 8.63 3.79 27.72
CA GLU A 45 9.57 2.73 27.28
C GLU A 45 10.43 2.20 28.44
N ILE A 46 10.91 3.08 29.33
CA ILE A 46 11.65 2.66 30.55
C ILE A 46 10.70 1.90 31.48
N ARG A 47 9.49 2.41 31.74
CA ARG A 47 8.47 1.73 32.55
C ARG A 47 8.27 0.27 32.07
N ASN A 48 7.99 0.09 30.80
CA ASN A 48 7.79 -1.23 30.17
C ASN A 48 9.01 -2.17 30.33
N LYS A 49 10.22 -1.62 30.37
CA LYS A 49 11.43 -2.40 30.60
C LYS A 49 11.56 -2.82 32.07
N LEU A 50 11.20 -1.94 33.00
CA LEU A 50 11.26 -2.19 34.44
C LEU A 50 10.15 -3.15 34.87
N GLU A 51 8.96 -3.11 34.28
CA GLU A 51 7.87 -4.08 34.51
C GLU A 51 8.27 -5.52 34.16
N ARG A 52 9.18 -5.69 33.20
CA ARG A 52 9.76 -7.02 32.92
C ARG A 52 10.76 -7.46 33.98
N LYS A 53 11.23 -6.54 34.83
CA LYS A 53 12.27 -6.77 35.83
C LYS A 53 11.69 -6.99 37.23
N THR A 54 10.51 -6.42 37.51
CA THR A 54 9.82 -6.53 38.80
C THR A 54 8.34 -6.25 38.65
N ASP A 55 7.52 -6.93 39.44
CA ASP A 55 6.07 -6.67 39.57
C ASP A 55 5.76 -5.58 40.61
N ASN A 56 6.79 -5.07 41.30
CA ASN A 56 6.64 -4.06 42.34
C ASN A 56 6.50 -2.66 41.71
N GLN A 57 5.27 -2.19 41.53
CA GLN A 57 4.96 -0.90 40.96
C GLN A 57 5.57 0.28 41.76
N GLN A 58 5.61 0.17 43.08
CA GLN A 58 6.17 1.20 43.94
C GLN A 58 7.67 1.41 43.67
N TRP A 59 8.42 0.30 43.41
CA TRP A 59 9.83 0.42 43.01
C TRP A 59 9.99 1.05 41.66
N ILE A 60 9.13 0.70 40.68
CA ILE A 60 9.15 1.26 39.34
C ILE A 60 8.90 2.78 39.40
N ASP A 61 7.84 3.21 40.10
CA ASP A 61 7.51 4.62 40.24
C ASP A 61 8.59 5.42 40.96
N THR A 62 9.18 4.86 42.02
CA THR A 62 10.29 5.51 42.73
C THR A 62 11.51 5.65 41.84
N VAL A 63 11.85 4.62 41.08
CA VAL A 63 12.99 4.65 40.12
C VAL A 63 12.77 5.67 39.01
N LEU A 64 11.56 5.68 38.40
CA LEU A 64 11.24 6.64 37.36
C LEU A 64 11.28 8.09 37.86
N ALA A 65 10.71 8.37 39.05
CA ALA A 65 10.75 9.70 39.64
C ALA A 65 12.19 10.20 39.83
N ARG A 66 13.08 9.37 40.38
CA ARG A 66 14.48 9.74 40.57
C ARG A 66 15.25 9.90 39.26
N LEU A 67 14.92 9.10 38.23
CA LEU A 67 15.55 9.23 36.92
C LEU A 67 15.15 10.52 36.21
N ILE A 68 13.90 10.93 36.36
CA ILE A 68 13.37 12.20 35.84
C ILE A 68 13.99 13.36 36.59
N GLU A 69 13.96 13.34 37.93
CA GLU A 69 14.55 14.37 38.78
C GLU A 69 16.05 14.56 38.54
N GLY A 70 16.76 13.45 38.34
CA GLY A 70 18.19 13.46 38.00
C GLY A 70 18.51 13.80 36.55
N GLY A 71 17.49 14.05 35.69
CA GLY A 71 17.68 14.41 34.29
C GLY A 71 18.14 13.26 33.38
N TYR A 72 18.13 12.01 33.88
CA TYR A 72 18.49 10.81 33.11
C TYR A 72 17.39 10.40 32.12
N VAL A 73 16.13 10.68 32.43
CA VAL A 73 14.97 10.51 31.55
C VAL A 73 14.28 11.86 31.42
N LYS A 74 14.05 12.28 30.19
CA LYS A 74 13.36 13.54 29.92
C LYS A 74 11.86 13.38 30.06
N GLN A 75 11.18 14.48 30.40
CA GLN A 75 9.73 14.53 30.27
C GLN A 75 9.33 14.27 28.83
N ASP A 76 8.17 13.66 28.63
CA ASP A 76 7.72 13.23 27.32
C ASP A 76 7.58 14.38 26.32
N VAL A 77 7.18 15.57 26.81
CA VAL A 77 7.11 16.78 25.97
C VAL A 77 8.50 17.23 25.50
N ASP A 78 9.51 17.24 26.38
CA ASP A 78 10.89 17.63 26.03
C ASP A 78 11.52 16.63 25.08
N PHE A 79 11.22 15.34 25.29
CA PHE A 79 11.62 14.28 24.36
C PHE A 79 10.99 14.48 22.98
N ALA A 80 9.69 14.80 22.93
CA ALA A 80 8.97 15.04 21.69
C ALA A 80 9.52 16.28 20.95
N ILE A 81 9.82 17.37 21.65
CA ILE A 81 10.41 18.58 21.05
C ILE A 81 11.72 18.24 20.35
N ARG A 82 12.67 17.58 21.04
CA ARG A 82 13.95 17.19 20.43
C ARG A 82 13.80 16.26 19.24
N TYR A 83 12.84 15.35 19.33
CA TYR A 83 12.53 14.46 18.20
C TYR A 83 11.99 15.24 17.01
N CYS A 84 11.08 16.21 17.23
CA CYS A 84 10.53 17.07 16.19
C CYS A 84 11.61 17.92 15.51
N GLU A 85 12.53 18.52 16.29
CA GLU A 85 13.67 19.30 15.76
C GLU A 85 14.49 18.48 14.78
N LEU A 86 14.90 17.27 15.19
CA LEU A 86 15.67 16.38 14.34
C LEU A 86 14.86 15.89 13.14
N ALA A 87 13.58 15.59 13.31
CA ALA A 87 12.73 15.09 12.27
C ALA A 87 12.48 16.15 11.18
N PHE A 88 12.17 17.39 11.56
CA PHE A 88 11.99 18.48 10.61
C PHE A 88 13.28 18.84 9.86
N SER A 89 14.42 18.82 10.53
CA SER A 89 15.73 18.99 9.88
C SER A 89 16.02 17.88 8.82
N ASN A 90 15.38 16.73 8.95
CA ASN A 90 15.45 15.63 7.97
C ASN A 90 14.25 15.59 7.01
N GLU A 91 13.50 16.67 6.90
CA GLU A 91 12.31 16.79 6.03
C GLU A 91 11.31 15.66 6.25
N ILE A 92 11.03 15.35 7.52
CA ILE A 92 10.02 14.35 7.91
C ILE A 92 8.74 15.12 8.29
N GLY A 93 7.64 14.83 7.61
CA GLY A 93 6.36 15.46 7.85
C GLY A 93 5.72 15.07 9.18
N ALA A 94 4.85 15.95 9.69
CA ALA A 94 4.20 15.81 10.99
C ALA A 94 3.48 14.46 11.20
N GLY A 95 2.89 13.90 10.16
CA GLY A 95 2.21 12.59 10.24
C GLY A 95 3.14 11.43 10.59
N ALA A 96 4.40 11.42 10.15
CA ALA A 96 5.37 10.40 10.53
C ALA A 96 5.89 10.62 11.95
N ILE A 97 6.10 11.88 12.35
CA ILE A 97 6.46 12.27 13.72
C ILE A 97 5.40 11.76 14.69
N LYS A 98 4.11 12.08 14.43
CA LYS A 98 2.97 11.64 15.27
C LYS A 98 2.96 10.12 15.43
N ARG A 99 3.00 9.38 14.32
CA ARG A 99 3.03 7.91 14.35
C ARG A 99 4.21 7.36 15.17
N LYS A 100 5.40 7.93 14.99
CA LYS A 100 6.58 7.44 15.69
C LYS A 100 6.56 7.70 17.18
N LEU A 101 6.16 8.90 17.60
CA LEU A 101 6.09 9.27 19.01
C LEU A 101 4.95 8.53 19.73
N GLN A 102 3.79 8.33 19.07
CA GLN A 102 2.72 7.49 19.60
C GLN A 102 3.17 6.03 19.82
N GLN A 103 3.92 5.46 18.86
CA GLN A 103 4.50 4.11 19.01
C GLN A 103 5.46 4.01 20.21
N ARG A 104 6.07 5.13 20.60
CA ARG A 104 6.95 5.21 21.78
C ARG A 104 6.18 5.53 23.06
N GLY A 105 4.85 5.66 22.99
CA GLY A 105 3.96 5.81 24.13
C GLY A 105 3.81 7.23 24.63
N ILE A 106 4.14 8.25 23.85
CA ILE A 106 3.93 9.66 24.20
C ILE A 106 2.47 10.03 23.91
N ALA A 107 1.86 10.81 24.81
CA ALA A 107 0.49 11.26 24.66
C ALA A 107 0.32 12.20 23.46
N MET A 108 -0.84 12.14 22.81
CA MET A 108 -1.09 12.92 21.59
C MET A 108 -1.01 14.43 21.85
N ALA A 109 -1.49 14.88 23.01
CA ALA A 109 -1.43 16.28 23.40
C ALA A 109 0.02 16.82 23.49
N ASP A 110 0.93 16.02 24.06
CA ASP A 110 2.36 16.38 24.15
C ASP A 110 3.02 16.39 22.77
N ILE A 111 2.63 15.45 21.90
CA ILE A 111 3.12 15.39 20.51
C ILE A 111 2.67 16.60 19.71
N ASP A 112 1.39 16.96 19.79
CA ASP A 112 0.83 18.10 19.07
C ASP A 112 1.47 19.40 19.55
N SER A 113 1.59 19.59 20.88
CA SER A 113 2.26 20.73 21.48
C SER A 113 3.73 20.86 21.05
N ALA A 114 4.46 19.73 21.01
CA ALA A 114 5.85 19.73 20.56
C ALA A 114 6.00 20.08 19.07
N ILE A 115 5.12 19.55 18.23
CA ILE A 115 5.09 19.88 16.78
C ILE A 115 4.85 21.38 16.58
N GLU A 116 3.81 21.94 17.21
CA GLU A 116 3.49 23.36 17.11
C GLU A 116 4.63 24.24 17.62
N HIS A 117 5.20 23.88 18.77
CA HIS A 117 6.33 24.60 19.35
C HIS A 117 7.53 24.68 18.39
N VAL A 118 7.94 23.54 17.83
CA VAL A 118 9.11 23.48 16.94
C VAL A 118 8.82 24.13 15.59
N MET A 119 7.64 23.93 15.02
CA MET A 119 7.25 24.61 13.77
C MET A 119 7.31 26.14 13.94
N HIS A 120 6.80 26.66 15.06
CA HIS A 120 6.86 28.08 15.32
C HIS A 120 8.30 28.56 15.59
N ALA A 121 9.06 27.86 16.45
CA ALA A 121 10.41 28.25 16.84
C ALA A 121 11.42 28.24 15.68
N GLN A 122 11.27 27.29 14.75
CA GLN A 122 12.15 27.12 13.59
C GLN A 122 11.55 27.69 12.29
N ASN A 123 10.37 28.33 12.36
CA ASN A 123 9.65 28.84 11.19
C ASN A 123 9.48 27.79 10.09
N VAL A 124 9.06 26.57 10.46
CA VAL A 124 8.86 25.47 9.51
C VAL A 124 7.50 25.63 8.85
N ASP A 125 7.48 25.83 7.52
CA ASP A 125 6.28 25.71 6.71
C ASP A 125 6.17 24.27 6.15
N PRO A 126 5.10 23.53 6.49
CA PRO A 126 4.91 22.17 5.98
C PRO A 126 4.78 22.10 4.46
N LEU A 127 4.25 23.13 3.80
CA LEU A 127 4.10 23.19 2.35
C LEU A 127 5.44 23.35 1.65
N ASP A 128 6.27 24.26 2.16
CA ASP A 128 7.63 24.48 1.66
C ASP A 128 8.50 23.24 1.89
N MET A 129 8.42 22.66 3.07
CA MET A 129 9.15 21.43 3.41
C MET A 129 8.74 20.25 2.51
N ALA A 130 7.44 20.11 2.21
CA ALA A 130 6.96 19.08 1.28
C ALA A 130 7.48 19.32 -0.13
N SER A 131 7.52 20.58 -0.59
CA SER A 131 8.02 20.97 -1.90
C SER A 131 9.53 20.70 -2.03
N ALA A 132 10.32 21.10 -1.04
CA ALA A 132 11.75 20.82 -0.98
C ALA A 132 12.03 19.31 -0.99
N ARG A 133 11.30 18.55 -0.15
CA ARG A 133 11.42 17.09 -0.10
C ARG A 133 11.05 16.41 -1.40
N LEU A 134 9.97 16.86 -2.06
CA LEU A 134 9.54 16.32 -3.34
C LEU A 134 10.62 16.55 -4.40
N GLN A 135 11.12 17.77 -4.51
CA GLN A 135 12.12 18.15 -5.49
C GLN A 135 13.46 17.44 -5.26
N SER A 136 13.93 17.34 -4.02
CA SER A 136 15.19 16.63 -3.70
C SER A 136 15.10 15.13 -3.98
N LYS A 137 13.91 14.54 -3.85
CA LYS A 137 13.71 13.10 -4.07
C LYS A 137 13.36 12.72 -5.50
N PHE A 138 12.66 13.58 -6.19
CA PHE A 138 12.14 13.37 -7.55
C PHE A 138 12.48 14.58 -8.41
N GLU A 139 13.74 14.74 -8.73
CA GLU A 139 14.18 15.78 -9.69
C GLU A 139 13.48 15.62 -11.03
N HIS A 140 13.27 14.36 -11.46
CA HIS A 140 12.56 13.97 -12.68
C HIS A 140 11.54 12.86 -12.39
N PHE A 141 10.44 12.82 -13.16
CA PHE A 141 9.38 11.83 -13.01
C PHE A 141 9.43 10.66 -14.01
N ASP A 142 10.44 10.58 -14.88
CA ASP A 142 10.54 9.58 -15.96
C ASP A 142 10.45 8.13 -15.50
N ALA A 143 11.01 7.82 -14.33
CA ALA A 143 11.06 6.46 -13.78
C ALA A 143 10.06 6.22 -12.65
N THR A 144 9.10 7.14 -12.45
CA THR A 144 8.17 7.03 -11.32
C THR A 144 6.72 7.27 -11.74
N SER A 145 5.77 6.79 -10.95
CA SER A 145 4.35 7.05 -11.14
C SER A 145 3.79 7.94 -10.05
N LYS A 146 2.67 8.60 -10.34
CA LYS A 146 1.92 9.43 -9.39
C LYS A 146 1.65 8.69 -8.08
N GLU A 147 1.22 7.45 -8.15
CA GLU A 147 0.92 6.62 -6.97
C GLU A 147 2.17 6.34 -6.14
N LYS A 148 3.33 6.14 -6.78
CA LYS A 148 4.61 5.93 -6.09
C LYS A 148 5.08 7.19 -5.37
N VAL A 149 4.92 8.36 -5.99
CA VAL A 149 5.22 9.66 -5.35
C VAL A 149 4.36 9.84 -4.10
N TYR A 150 3.03 9.70 -4.24
CA TYR A 150 2.12 9.82 -3.08
C TYR A 150 2.46 8.83 -1.96
N ALA A 151 2.70 7.56 -2.30
CA ALA A 151 3.04 6.55 -1.30
C ALA A 151 4.32 6.90 -0.54
N GLN A 152 5.36 7.37 -1.22
CA GLN A 152 6.63 7.73 -0.58
C GLN A 152 6.50 8.98 0.29
N MET A 153 5.82 10.01 -0.20
CA MET A 153 5.59 11.25 0.56
C MET A 153 4.69 11.00 1.78
N THR A 154 3.62 10.21 1.65
CA THR A 154 2.76 9.82 2.78
C THR A 154 3.52 9.00 3.82
N THR A 155 4.40 8.09 3.38
CA THR A 155 5.28 7.33 4.29
C THR A 155 6.19 8.26 5.08
N LYS A 156 6.68 9.33 4.44
CA LYS A 156 7.49 10.38 5.08
C LYS A 156 6.69 11.30 6.01
N GLY A 157 5.36 11.17 6.01
CA GLY A 157 4.49 11.87 6.95
C GLY A 157 3.81 13.12 6.40
N PHE A 158 3.90 13.37 5.11
CA PHE A 158 3.19 14.45 4.46
C PHE A 158 1.73 14.10 4.24
N SER A 159 0.85 15.05 4.48
CA SER A 159 -0.57 14.97 4.19
C SER A 159 -0.83 15.04 2.66
N ARG A 160 -2.04 14.64 2.24
CA ARG A 160 -2.42 14.73 0.83
C ARG A 160 -2.39 16.18 0.32
N ALA A 161 -2.84 17.13 1.12
CA ALA A 161 -2.85 18.55 0.75
C ALA A 161 -1.43 19.11 0.53
N GLU A 162 -0.48 18.77 1.42
CA GLU A 162 0.92 19.13 1.28
C GLU A 162 1.57 18.51 0.03
N ILE A 163 1.25 17.26 -0.27
CA ILE A 163 1.74 16.57 -1.47
C ILE A 163 1.14 17.21 -2.74
N ASP A 164 -0.16 17.49 -2.75
CA ASP A 164 -0.83 18.12 -3.89
C ASP A 164 -0.24 19.53 -4.14
N HIS A 165 0.02 20.29 -3.08
CA HIS A 165 0.68 21.59 -3.17
C HIS A 165 2.10 21.46 -3.75
N ALA A 166 2.91 20.56 -3.21
CA ALA A 166 4.27 20.32 -3.68
C ALA A 166 4.31 19.90 -5.16
N LEU A 167 3.40 19.03 -5.58
CA LEU A 167 3.26 18.63 -6.98
C LEU A 167 2.85 19.78 -7.88
N ALA A 168 1.96 20.67 -7.44
CA ALA A 168 1.55 21.85 -8.22
C ALA A 168 2.70 22.83 -8.46
N GLN A 169 3.67 22.89 -7.55
CA GLN A 169 4.87 23.74 -7.65
C GLN A 169 6.03 23.08 -8.40
N HIS A 170 5.94 21.76 -8.66
CA HIS A 170 7.04 21.02 -9.29
C HIS A 170 7.20 21.41 -10.77
N PRO A 171 8.44 21.70 -11.26
CA PRO A 171 8.68 22.09 -12.65
C PRO A 171 8.16 21.08 -13.67
N GLU A 172 8.30 19.79 -13.37
CA GLU A 172 7.91 18.69 -14.26
C GLU A 172 6.53 18.07 -13.93
N ARG A 173 5.65 18.81 -13.25
CA ARG A 173 4.32 18.32 -12.85
C ARG A 173 3.54 17.64 -13.99
N ASP A 174 3.66 18.17 -15.21
CA ASP A 174 2.90 17.70 -16.37
C ASP A 174 3.46 16.38 -16.94
N SER A 175 4.70 16.02 -16.62
CA SER A 175 5.32 14.74 -16.99
C SER A 175 4.94 13.60 -16.05
N LEU A 176 4.37 13.90 -14.86
CA LEU A 176 4.01 12.90 -13.87
C LEU A 176 2.77 12.09 -14.27
N ARG A 177 2.99 10.85 -14.65
CA ARG A 177 1.97 9.94 -15.17
C ARG A 177 1.49 8.94 -14.13
N SER A 178 0.24 8.49 -14.28
CA SER A 178 -0.29 7.40 -13.45
C SER A 178 0.38 6.06 -13.81
N LYS A 179 0.41 5.13 -12.85
CA LYS A 179 0.87 3.75 -13.10
C LYS A 179 0.08 3.09 -14.23
N LEU A 180 -1.20 3.43 -14.35
CA LEU A 180 -2.07 2.92 -15.41
C LEU A 180 -1.61 3.44 -16.78
N ALA A 181 -1.38 4.74 -16.91
CA ALA A 181 -0.90 5.34 -18.15
C ALA A 181 0.47 4.80 -18.58
N ILE A 182 1.42 4.64 -17.63
CA ILE A 182 2.72 4.05 -17.91
C ILE A 182 2.61 2.58 -18.39
N LYS A 183 1.63 1.82 -17.87
CA LYS A 183 1.37 0.46 -18.33
C LYS A 183 0.72 0.43 -19.70
N ALA A 184 -0.17 1.38 -19.97
CA ALA A 184 -0.87 1.47 -21.24
C ALA A 184 0.09 1.70 -22.40
N ASP A 185 1.07 2.58 -22.24
CA ASP A 185 2.09 2.86 -23.26
C ASP A 185 2.96 1.65 -23.64
N LYS A 186 3.12 0.73 -22.69
CA LYS A 186 3.92 -0.49 -22.90
C LYS A 186 3.08 -1.67 -23.35
N ALA A 187 1.76 -1.49 -23.47
CA ALA A 187 0.85 -2.55 -23.83
C ALA A 187 0.93 -2.82 -25.34
N ASP A 188 1.03 -4.08 -25.70
CA ASP A 188 0.88 -4.58 -27.06
C ASP A 188 -0.61 -4.84 -27.29
N LEU A 189 -1.23 -4.11 -28.20
CA LEU A 189 -2.67 -4.17 -28.46
C LEU A 189 -3.11 -5.57 -28.85
N SER A 190 -2.39 -6.24 -29.74
CA SER A 190 -2.71 -7.61 -30.19
C SER A 190 -2.71 -8.60 -29.04
N LYS A 191 -1.67 -8.56 -28.19
CA LYS A 191 -1.57 -9.46 -27.02
C LYS A 191 -2.68 -9.21 -25.99
N GLU A 192 -3.05 -7.96 -25.74
CA GLU A 192 -4.12 -7.64 -24.80
C GLU A 192 -5.50 -8.04 -25.36
N ILE A 193 -5.74 -7.90 -26.70
CA ILE A 193 -6.94 -8.43 -27.35
C ILE A 193 -7.04 -9.96 -27.18
N ILE A 194 -6.00 -10.71 -27.57
CA ILE A 194 -5.98 -12.17 -27.44
C ILE A 194 -6.20 -12.60 -25.99
N LYS A 195 -5.56 -11.94 -25.06
CA LYS A 195 -5.71 -12.23 -23.62
C LYS A 195 -7.14 -12.03 -23.10
N LEU A 196 -7.85 -11.01 -23.59
CA LEU A 196 -9.25 -10.76 -23.21
C LEU A 196 -10.20 -11.69 -23.96
N PHE A 197 -9.93 -11.98 -25.22
CA PHE A 197 -10.64 -12.98 -26.02
C PHE A 197 -10.59 -14.37 -25.37
N ASN A 198 -9.42 -14.84 -24.93
CA ASN A 198 -9.24 -16.11 -24.22
C ASN A 198 -10.00 -16.19 -22.88
N LYS A 199 -10.47 -15.05 -22.34
CA LYS A 199 -11.38 -15.00 -21.20
C LYS A 199 -12.86 -15.08 -21.59
N GLY A 200 -13.16 -15.38 -22.84
CA GLY A 200 -14.51 -15.48 -23.37
C GLY A 200 -15.25 -14.15 -23.46
N LYS A 201 -14.54 -13.06 -23.81
CA LYS A 201 -15.15 -11.74 -24.03
C LYS A 201 -15.35 -11.48 -25.51
N GLY A 202 -16.49 -10.92 -25.83
CA GLY A 202 -16.80 -10.43 -27.16
C GLY A 202 -16.11 -9.09 -27.47
N LYS A 203 -16.08 -8.73 -28.73
CA LYS A 203 -15.37 -7.55 -29.27
C LYS A 203 -15.70 -6.25 -28.55
N THR A 204 -16.99 -5.99 -28.28
CA THR A 204 -17.44 -4.75 -27.62
C THR A 204 -16.88 -4.60 -26.20
N LEU A 205 -16.92 -5.69 -25.41
CA LEU A 205 -16.40 -5.69 -24.03
C LEU A 205 -14.88 -5.57 -24.01
N ILE A 206 -14.19 -6.19 -24.97
CA ILE A 206 -12.72 -6.06 -25.11
C ILE A 206 -12.36 -4.59 -25.37
N LEU A 207 -12.99 -3.95 -26.33
CA LEU A 207 -12.77 -2.54 -26.63
C LEU A 207 -13.01 -1.63 -25.42
N GLN A 208 -14.11 -1.86 -24.70
CA GLN A 208 -14.43 -1.12 -23.48
C GLN A 208 -13.36 -1.28 -22.40
N GLU A 209 -12.89 -2.50 -22.16
CA GLU A 209 -11.85 -2.75 -21.16
C GLU A 209 -10.49 -2.17 -21.54
N LEU A 210 -10.11 -2.20 -22.80
CA LEU A 210 -8.89 -1.58 -23.28
C LEU A 210 -8.92 -0.06 -23.07
N LYS A 211 -10.05 0.59 -23.41
CA LYS A 211 -10.27 2.01 -23.12
C LYS A 211 -10.18 2.34 -21.63
N GLN A 212 -10.81 1.53 -20.75
CA GLN A 212 -10.71 1.70 -19.30
C GLN A 212 -9.27 1.56 -18.78
N ARG A 213 -8.44 0.79 -19.47
CA ARG A 213 -7.01 0.63 -19.16
C ARG A 213 -6.12 1.70 -19.80
N LEU A 214 -6.72 2.68 -20.46
CA LEU A 214 -6.03 3.77 -21.20
C LEU A 214 -5.12 3.25 -22.33
N ILE A 215 -5.35 2.04 -22.82
CA ILE A 215 -4.60 1.48 -23.95
C ILE A 215 -5.12 2.18 -25.22
N ASP A 216 -4.19 2.58 -26.09
CA ASP A 216 -4.55 3.14 -27.39
C ASP A 216 -5.29 2.08 -28.21
N VAL A 217 -6.47 2.45 -28.68
CA VAL A 217 -7.37 1.59 -29.44
C VAL A 217 -7.60 2.12 -30.88
N THR A 218 -6.77 3.04 -31.33
CA THR A 218 -6.91 3.65 -32.67
C THR A 218 -6.89 2.58 -33.75
N GLU A 219 -6.01 1.59 -33.62
CA GLU A 219 -5.86 0.48 -34.57
C GLU A 219 -6.63 -0.77 -34.16
N PHE A 220 -7.62 -0.65 -33.26
CA PHE A 220 -8.33 -1.82 -32.71
C PHE A 220 -9.05 -2.64 -33.79
N GLU A 221 -9.78 -1.99 -34.71
CA GLU A 221 -10.53 -2.68 -35.76
C GLU A 221 -9.62 -3.42 -36.71
N ASP A 222 -8.54 -2.76 -37.14
CA ASP A 222 -7.55 -3.37 -38.04
C ASP A 222 -6.82 -4.53 -37.38
N THR A 223 -6.46 -4.36 -36.09
CA THR A 223 -5.82 -5.43 -35.32
C THR A 223 -6.73 -6.65 -35.16
N VAL A 224 -8.01 -6.43 -34.82
CA VAL A 224 -9.00 -7.53 -34.73
C VAL A 224 -9.17 -8.23 -36.07
N TYR A 225 -9.22 -7.48 -37.17
CA TYR A 225 -9.31 -8.05 -38.50
C TYR A 225 -8.10 -8.94 -38.83
N GLN A 226 -6.88 -8.46 -38.56
CA GLN A 226 -5.64 -9.24 -38.78
C GLN A 226 -5.59 -10.51 -37.92
N LEU A 227 -5.97 -10.42 -36.64
CA LEU A 227 -6.03 -11.55 -35.72
C LEU A 227 -7.09 -12.59 -36.15
N SER A 228 -8.19 -12.15 -36.77
CA SER A 228 -9.20 -13.04 -37.32
C SER A 228 -8.72 -13.73 -38.60
N LEU A 229 -7.92 -13.06 -39.45
CA LEU A 229 -7.31 -13.65 -40.64
C LEU A 229 -6.24 -14.71 -40.30
N SER A 230 -5.54 -14.55 -39.18
CA SER A 230 -4.51 -15.50 -38.71
C SER A 230 -5.08 -16.64 -37.87
N ASP A 231 -6.39 -16.74 -37.74
CA ASP A 231 -7.11 -17.72 -36.88
C ASP A 231 -6.74 -17.63 -35.38
N ASP A 232 -6.13 -16.51 -34.94
CA ASP A 232 -5.83 -16.30 -33.52
C ASP A 232 -7.08 -16.01 -32.68
N ILE A 233 -8.12 -15.44 -33.30
CA ILE A 233 -9.41 -15.13 -32.68
C ILE A 233 -10.57 -15.47 -33.62
N ASP A 234 -11.61 -16.09 -33.07
CA ASP A 234 -12.90 -16.33 -33.70
C ASP A 234 -14.02 -16.03 -32.71
N PHE A 235 -14.69 -14.87 -32.89
CA PHE A 235 -15.74 -14.46 -31.98
C PHE A 235 -17.02 -15.29 -32.11
N TYR A 236 -17.32 -15.84 -33.30
CA TYR A 236 -18.45 -16.75 -33.50
C TYR A 236 -18.26 -18.05 -32.72
N GLN A 237 -17.10 -18.68 -32.86
CA GLN A 237 -16.78 -19.88 -32.11
C GLN A 237 -16.67 -19.62 -30.60
N SER A 238 -16.10 -18.48 -30.20
CA SER A 238 -16.01 -18.09 -28.79
C SER A 238 -17.39 -17.89 -28.18
N CYS A 239 -18.36 -17.28 -28.93
CA CYS A 239 -19.74 -17.12 -28.51
C CYS A 239 -20.44 -18.47 -28.29
N LYS A 240 -20.29 -19.43 -29.24
CA LYS A 240 -20.80 -20.81 -29.12
C LYS A 240 -20.23 -21.49 -27.86
N ASN A 241 -18.94 -21.37 -27.62
CA ASN A 241 -18.27 -21.94 -26.46
C ASN A 241 -18.77 -21.33 -25.13
N GLU A 242 -19.00 -20.01 -25.08
CA GLU A 242 -19.53 -19.34 -23.88
C GLU A 242 -20.99 -19.74 -23.62
N LEU A 243 -21.79 -19.90 -24.64
CA LEU A 243 -23.16 -20.41 -24.54
C LEU A 243 -23.20 -21.83 -23.97
N ALA A 244 -22.37 -22.74 -24.51
CA ALA A 244 -22.29 -24.13 -24.09
C ALA A 244 -21.94 -24.30 -22.60
N LYS A 245 -21.11 -23.42 -22.05
CA LYS A 245 -20.74 -23.43 -20.61
C LYS A 245 -21.95 -23.29 -19.68
N LYS A 246 -23.03 -22.67 -20.12
CA LYS A 246 -24.19 -22.32 -19.28
C LYS A 246 -25.37 -23.27 -19.40
N ARG A 247 -25.38 -24.19 -20.39
CA ARG A 247 -26.38 -25.23 -20.60
C ARG A 247 -27.85 -24.68 -20.58
N TYR A 248 -28.10 -23.53 -21.23
CA TYR A 248 -29.45 -22.98 -21.36
C TYR A 248 -30.30 -23.89 -22.24
N ASN A 249 -31.61 -24.05 -21.89
CA ASN A 249 -32.58 -24.67 -22.78
C ASN A 249 -33.06 -23.64 -23.80
N LEU A 250 -32.55 -23.71 -25.03
CA LEU A 250 -32.87 -22.73 -26.09
C LEU A 250 -34.28 -22.92 -26.69
N ALA A 251 -34.97 -24.03 -26.40
CA ALA A 251 -36.36 -24.23 -26.77
C ALA A 251 -37.33 -23.43 -25.87
N ASP A 252 -36.92 -23.11 -24.65
CA ASP A 252 -37.70 -22.22 -23.76
C ASP A 252 -37.37 -20.76 -24.04
N TYR A 253 -38.40 -19.97 -24.36
CA TYR A 253 -38.25 -18.54 -24.65
C TYR A 253 -37.61 -17.73 -23.52
N LYS A 254 -37.91 -18.05 -22.25
CA LYS A 254 -37.30 -17.36 -21.09
C LYS A 254 -35.80 -17.67 -20.94
N GLU A 255 -35.44 -18.93 -21.14
CA GLU A 255 -34.04 -19.37 -21.10
C GLU A 255 -33.26 -18.79 -22.27
N LYS A 256 -33.83 -18.76 -23.48
CA LYS A 256 -33.26 -18.14 -24.67
C LYS A 256 -33.03 -16.64 -24.46
N SER A 257 -33.97 -15.91 -23.86
CA SER A 257 -33.79 -14.49 -23.50
C SER A 257 -32.68 -14.27 -22.49
N LYS A 258 -32.54 -15.15 -21.48
CA LYS A 258 -31.46 -15.10 -20.50
C LYS A 258 -30.09 -15.35 -21.15
N ALA A 259 -30.03 -16.33 -22.05
CA ALA A 259 -28.80 -16.63 -22.79
C ALA A 259 -28.37 -15.46 -23.66
N TYR A 260 -29.31 -14.84 -24.39
CA TYR A 260 -29.07 -13.64 -25.19
C TYR A 260 -28.49 -12.48 -24.31
N ALA A 261 -29.15 -12.19 -23.20
CA ALA A 261 -28.71 -11.15 -22.28
C ALA A 261 -27.34 -11.46 -21.65
N TYR A 262 -27.03 -12.71 -21.39
CA TYR A 262 -25.72 -13.15 -20.91
C TYR A 262 -24.63 -12.89 -21.93
N LEU A 263 -24.80 -13.34 -23.18
CA LEU A 263 -23.82 -13.18 -24.26
C LEU A 263 -23.65 -11.70 -24.66
N SER A 264 -24.72 -10.94 -24.70
CA SER A 264 -24.67 -9.49 -24.93
C SER A 264 -23.85 -8.76 -23.86
N ARG A 265 -24.01 -9.12 -22.56
CA ARG A 265 -23.16 -8.59 -21.47
C ARG A 265 -21.71 -9.03 -21.58
N LYS A 266 -21.44 -10.15 -22.22
CA LYS A 266 -20.07 -10.59 -22.55
C LYS A 266 -19.46 -9.80 -23.71
N GLY A 267 -20.25 -8.96 -24.40
CA GLY A 267 -19.80 -8.09 -25.48
C GLY A 267 -19.82 -8.72 -26.87
N PHE A 268 -20.56 -9.82 -27.04
CA PHE A 268 -20.80 -10.41 -28.34
C PHE A 268 -21.84 -9.61 -29.13
N SER A 269 -21.69 -9.55 -30.44
CA SER A 269 -22.63 -8.90 -31.33
C SER A 269 -23.95 -9.68 -31.49
N SER A 270 -24.99 -9.00 -31.97
CA SER A 270 -26.27 -9.69 -32.22
C SER A 270 -26.16 -10.82 -33.23
N ASP A 271 -25.27 -10.70 -34.22
CA ASP A 271 -25.12 -11.74 -35.26
C ASP A 271 -24.34 -12.94 -34.74
N GLU A 272 -23.27 -12.72 -33.97
CA GLU A 272 -22.55 -13.80 -33.23
C GLU A 272 -23.49 -14.55 -32.29
N ILE A 273 -24.36 -13.83 -31.57
CA ILE A 273 -25.31 -14.42 -30.63
C ILE A 273 -26.41 -15.20 -31.37
N LYS A 274 -26.98 -14.67 -32.46
CA LYS A 274 -27.98 -15.37 -33.25
C LYS A 274 -27.42 -16.66 -33.81
N GLU A 275 -26.24 -16.62 -34.39
CA GLU A 275 -25.59 -17.82 -34.94
C GLU A 275 -25.28 -18.86 -33.86
N ALA A 276 -24.76 -18.43 -32.70
CA ALA A 276 -24.52 -19.33 -31.57
C ALA A 276 -25.79 -19.99 -31.02
N MET A 277 -26.98 -19.36 -31.24
CA MET A 277 -28.28 -19.85 -30.79
C MET A 277 -29.04 -20.63 -31.85
N VAL A 278 -28.50 -20.81 -33.04
CA VAL A 278 -29.10 -21.71 -34.05
C VAL A 278 -29.01 -23.14 -33.52
N ILE A 279 -30.15 -23.75 -33.33
CA ILE A 279 -30.23 -25.18 -33.02
C ILE A 279 -29.94 -25.89 -34.35
N GLU A 280 -28.81 -26.53 -34.47
CA GLU A 280 -28.57 -27.48 -35.55
C GLU A 280 -29.50 -28.66 -35.26
N ASP A 281 -30.59 -28.79 -36.04
CA ASP A 281 -31.41 -29.98 -36.04
C ASP A 281 -30.57 -31.13 -36.59
N GLU A 282 -30.04 -32.01 -35.70
CA GLU A 282 -29.41 -33.29 -36.04
C GLU A 282 -30.48 -34.31 -36.47
#